data_3704b26ec6a5ec3f995cc99b4ac83876
#
_entry.id   3704b26ec6a5ec3f995cc99b4ac83876
#
_cell.length_a   1.000
_cell.length_b   1.000
_cell.length_c   1.000
_cell.angle_alpha   90.00
_cell.angle_beta   90.00
_cell.angle_gamma   90.00
#
_symmetry.space_group_name_H-M   'P 1'
#
loop_
_entity.id
_entity.type
_entity.pdbx_description
1 polymer ?
#
loop_
_entity_poly.entity_id
_entity_poly.type
_entity_poly.pdbx_seq_one_letter_code
_entity_poly.pdbx_strand_id
1 'polypeptide(L)'
;TLRTSQPIAPVRDYETILVGNLEANYIGDENCLAKCHIHDRIASDFKHSIHGDQISEETGLPLVNCESCHGPGSMAVENITAEQPCDFKTLLPIDEFPAQAQSMLCLRCHSAASTPNLHSWNSSMHALNDVSCFDCHKLHKGPEQKVGRQEEYEHCTGCHTQVKMEFAQFSHHPVPEHKMACTDCHDPHNSTNDNSLKGMTSKALCTRCHMEYQGPFVYEHADVTEECTNCHSPHGSPNEPLLDVSQPFLCMQCHAASHYSGNYPSLDTMQAKQAYFTRCTDCHSAIHGTDVPSTHGRGTFLAR
;
A
#
# COMPACT_ATOMS: atom_id res chain seq x y z
N THR A 1 -16.04 -16.04 5.82
CA THR A 1 -15.82 -16.76 7.09
C THR A 1 -14.57 -17.60 6.90
N LEU A 2 -13.41 -17.08 7.33
CA LEU A 2 -12.16 -17.82 7.40
C LEU A 2 -12.33 -18.90 8.50
N ARG A 3 -12.65 -20.13 8.11
CA ARG A 3 -12.57 -21.29 8.99
C ARG A 3 -11.19 -21.90 8.79
N THR A 4 -10.24 -21.50 9.61
CA THR A 4 -9.04 -22.31 9.78
C THR A 4 -9.42 -23.54 10.59
N SER A 5 -9.03 -24.72 10.14
CA SER A 5 -9.26 -25.98 10.85
C SER A 5 -8.35 -26.16 12.07
N GLN A 6 -7.45 -25.22 12.30
CA GLN A 6 -6.57 -25.21 13.47
C GLN A 6 -7.10 -24.24 14.52
N PRO A 7 -7.04 -24.59 15.80
CA PRO A 7 -7.39 -23.68 16.87
C PRO A 7 -6.43 -22.48 16.81
N ILE A 8 -7.00 -21.27 16.83
CA ILE A 8 -6.21 -20.04 16.94
C ILE A 8 -5.57 -20.06 18.33
N ALA A 9 -4.24 -20.17 18.36
CA ALA A 9 -3.53 -20.07 19.63
C ALA A 9 -3.66 -18.63 20.16
N PRO A 10 -3.85 -18.44 21.47
CA PRO A 10 -3.90 -17.11 22.07
C PRO A 10 -2.60 -16.35 21.80
N VAL A 11 -2.69 -15.06 21.53
CA VAL A 11 -1.52 -14.18 21.26
C VAL A 11 -0.44 -14.32 22.35
N ARG A 12 -0.83 -14.55 23.58
CA ARG A 12 0.09 -14.73 24.72
C ARG A 12 1.01 -15.95 24.58
N ASP A 13 0.61 -16.98 23.88
CA ASP A 13 1.47 -18.16 23.68
C ASP A 13 2.63 -17.80 22.72
N TYR A 14 2.38 -16.93 21.75
CA TYR A 14 3.42 -16.43 20.84
C TYR A 14 4.39 -15.48 21.54
N GLU A 15 3.94 -14.63 22.45
CA GLU A 15 4.83 -13.76 23.23
C GLU A 15 5.88 -14.58 24.01
N THR A 16 5.50 -15.71 24.58
CA THR A 16 6.42 -16.61 25.28
C THR A 16 7.38 -17.29 24.30
N ILE A 17 6.88 -17.73 23.15
CA ILE A 17 7.70 -18.38 22.12
C ILE A 17 8.72 -17.41 21.54
N LEU A 18 8.37 -16.15 21.35
CA LEU A 18 9.23 -15.12 20.77
C LEU A 18 10.44 -14.74 21.63
N VAL A 19 10.51 -15.17 22.89
CA VAL A 19 11.69 -14.95 23.75
C VAL A 19 12.84 -15.87 23.34
N GLY A 20 12.55 -17.01 22.75
CA GLY A 20 13.49 -18.04 22.39
C GLY A 20 13.72 -19.05 23.53
N ASN A 21 14.79 -19.84 23.41
CA ASN A 21 15.11 -20.88 24.38
C ASN A 21 15.60 -20.25 25.69
N LEU A 22 14.85 -20.41 26.77
CA LEU A 22 15.17 -19.85 28.09
C LEU A 22 16.39 -20.50 28.76
N GLU A 23 16.83 -21.67 28.30
CA GLU A 23 18.02 -22.37 28.79
C GLU A 23 19.29 -21.93 28.06
N ALA A 24 19.16 -21.20 26.96
CA ALA A 24 20.26 -20.66 26.18
C ALA A 24 20.71 -19.28 26.67
N ASN A 25 21.98 -18.95 26.47
CA ASN A 25 22.57 -17.66 26.77
C ASN A 25 22.80 -16.86 25.47
N TYR A 26 22.80 -15.55 25.62
CA TYR A 26 23.23 -14.63 24.55
C TYR A 26 24.76 -14.68 24.41
N ILE A 27 25.24 -14.83 23.18
CA ILE A 27 26.68 -15.03 22.88
C ILE A 27 27.29 -13.96 21.98
N GLY A 28 26.44 -13.06 21.44
CA GLY A 28 26.83 -11.98 20.53
C GLY A 28 27.07 -12.42 19.09
N ASP A 29 26.99 -11.46 18.19
CA ASP A 29 27.06 -11.64 16.74
C ASP A 29 28.37 -12.29 16.28
N GLU A 30 29.47 -11.97 16.93
CA GLU A 30 30.80 -12.49 16.57
C GLU A 30 30.81 -14.01 16.54
N ASN A 31 30.13 -14.67 17.48
CA ASN A 31 30.04 -16.11 17.50
C ASN A 31 29.23 -16.70 16.35
N CYS A 32 28.15 -16.04 15.96
CA CYS A 32 27.34 -16.44 14.82
C CYS A 32 28.13 -16.28 13.52
N LEU A 33 28.78 -15.14 13.35
CA LEU A 33 29.52 -14.80 12.14
C LEU A 33 30.81 -15.61 11.97
N ALA A 34 31.52 -15.85 13.07
CA ALA A 34 32.78 -16.59 13.00
C ALA A 34 32.62 -18.11 12.84
N LYS A 35 31.47 -18.66 13.24
CA LYS A 35 31.27 -20.13 13.27
C LYS A 35 30.34 -20.61 12.16
N CYS A 36 29.28 -19.88 11.85
CA CYS A 36 28.21 -20.33 10.95
C CYS A 36 28.10 -19.52 9.66
N HIS A 37 28.24 -18.21 9.74
CA HIS A 37 28.03 -17.29 8.61
C HIS A 37 29.33 -16.78 7.94
N ILE A 38 30.40 -17.58 7.97
CA ILE A 38 31.69 -17.26 7.35
C ILE A 38 31.67 -17.34 5.81
N HIS A 39 30.69 -18.03 5.24
CA HIS A 39 30.61 -18.32 3.81
C HIS A 39 29.55 -17.53 3.06
N ASP A 40 28.76 -16.72 3.77
CA ASP A 40 27.67 -15.98 3.18
C ASP A 40 27.85 -14.45 3.32
N ARG A 41 26.93 -13.70 2.75
CA ARG A 41 26.98 -12.25 2.76
C ARG A 41 26.20 -11.63 3.93
N ILE A 42 25.59 -12.44 4.80
CA ILE A 42 24.71 -11.97 5.88
C ILE A 42 25.42 -10.96 6.78
N ALA A 43 26.67 -11.24 7.14
CA ALA A 43 27.49 -10.34 7.94
C ALA A 43 27.64 -8.95 7.31
N SER A 44 28.01 -8.94 6.03
CA SER A 44 28.20 -7.69 5.30
C SER A 44 26.88 -6.96 5.08
N ASP A 45 25.84 -7.69 4.69
CA ASP A 45 24.55 -7.13 4.38
C ASP A 45 23.87 -6.58 5.65
N PHE A 46 23.96 -7.29 6.77
CA PHE A 46 23.44 -6.80 8.05
C PHE A 46 24.18 -5.56 8.55
N LYS A 47 25.51 -5.56 8.49
CA LYS A 47 26.33 -4.42 8.91
C LYS A 47 25.98 -3.12 8.16
N HIS A 48 25.59 -3.22 6.90
CA HIS A 48 25.18 -2.08 6.08
C HIS A 48 23.67 -1.83 6.14
N SER A 49 22.94 -2.59 6.94
CA SER A 49 21.52 -2.41 7.16
C SER A 49 21.25 -1.31 8.18
N ILE A 50 20.02 -0.79 8.17
CA ILE A 50 19.57 0.22 9.16
C ILE A 50 19.72 -0.31 10.59
N HIS A 51 19.49 -1.61 10.82
CA HIS A 51 19.62 -2.21 12.14
C HIS A 51 21.10 -2.40 12.55
N GLY A 52 21.91 -2.89 11.64
CA GLY A 52 23.32 -3.19 11.93
C GLY A 52 24.22 -1.96 12.02
N ASP A 53 23.80 -0.83 11.46
CA ASP A 53 24.53 0.45 11.50
C ASP A 53 24.20 1.29 12.75
N GLN A 54 23.19 0.89 13.52
CA GLN A 54 22.78 1.60 14.73
C GLN A 54 23.60 1.15 15.94
N ILE A 55 24.52 2.01 16.36
CA ILE A 55 25.39 1.79 17.51
C ILE A 55 24.93 2.69 18.66
N SER A 56 24.84 2.12 19.88
CA SER A 56 24.59 2.88 21.10
C SER A 56 25.75 3.83 21.39
N GLU A 57 25.47 5.11 21.58
CA GLU A 57 26.47 6.11 21.97
C GLU A 57 27.04 5.83 23.35
N GLU A 58 26.27 5.23 24.27
CA GLU A 58 26.69 4.94 25.63
C GLU A 58 27.59 3.71 25.74
N THR A 59 27.27 2.65 25.00
CA THR A 59 27.91 1.34 25.15
C THR A 59 28.86 1.00 24.01
N GLY A 60 28.74 1.69 22.88
CA GLY A 60 29.47 1.36 21.66
C GLY A 60 29.05 0.02 21.02
N LEU A 61 27.95 -0.58 21.50
CA LEU A 61 27.43 -1.86 21.01
C LEU A 61 26.27 -1.64 20.06
N PRO A 62 26.01 -2.56 19.12
CA PRO A 62 24.81 -2.52 18.28
C PRO A 62 23.54 -2.50 19.11
N LEU A 63 22.58 -1.64 18.72
CA LEU A 63 21.25 -1.59 19.34
C LEU A 63 20.42 -2.82 19.00
N VAL A 64 20.61 -3.37 17.82
CA VAL A 64 19.98 -4.60 17.33
C VAL A 64 21.06 -5.54 16.85
N ASN A 65 20.98 -6.79 17.23
CA ASN A 65 21.90 -7.85 16.83
C ASN A 65 21.16 -9.09 16.32
N CYS A 66 21.87 -10.12 15.90
CA CYS A 66 21.27 -11.36 15.38
C CYS A 66 20.30 -11.97 16.40
N GLU A 67 20.71 -12.03 17.65
CA GLU A 67 19.93 -12.65 18.72
C GLU A 67 18.70 -11.84 19.12
N SER A 68 18.64 -10.56 18.74
CA SER A 68 17.44 -9.73 18.94
C SER A 68 16.22 -10.27 18.17
N CYS A 69 16.47 -10.97 17.05
CA CYS A 69 15.43 -11.59 16.24
C CYS A 69 15.44 -13.12 16.36
N HIS A 70 16.61 -13.73 16.38
CA HIS A 70 16.74 -15.19 16.37
C HIS A 70 16.75 -15.85 17.76
N GLY A 71 16.73 -15.06 18.84
CA GLY A 71 16.83 -15.53 20.21
C GLY A 71 18.26 -15.94 20.63
N PRO A 72 18.46 -16.35 21.90
CA PRO A 72 19.77 -16.66 22.46
C PRO A 72 20.43 -17.87 21.75
N GLY A 73 21.69 -17.69 21.29
CA GLY A 73 22.35 -18.59 20.36
C GLY A 73 23.32 -19.61 20.97
N SER A 74 23.52 -19.65 22.31
CA SER A 74 24.56 -20.52 22.88
C SER A 74 24.38 -21.99 22.50
N MET A 75 23.17 -22.51 22.56
CA MET A 75 22.89 -23.91 22.23
C MET A 75 23.08 -24.23 20.74
N ALA A 76 22.87 -23.24 19.87
CA ALA A 76 23.07 -23.44 18.44
C ALA A 76 24.53 -23.64 18.05
N VAL A 77 25.46 -23.19 18.90
CA VAL A 77 26.91 -23.24 18.65
C VAL A 77 27.68 -24.18 19.59
N GLU A 78 27.04 -24.75 20.61
CA GLU A 78 27.68 -25.61 21.61
C GLU A 78 28.20 -26.94 21.04
N ASN A 79 27.44 -27.52 20.12
CA ASN A 79 27.69 -28.86 19.59
C ASN A 79 28.12 -28.84 18.11
N ILE A 80 28.91 -27.84 17.71
CA ILE A 80 29.38 -27.74 16.34
C ILE A 80 30.39 -28.86 16.05
N THR A 81 30.07 -29.67 15.04
CA THR A 81 30.97 -30.69 14.46
C THR A 81 31.25 -30.35 13.00
N ALA A 82 32.25 -31.03 12.40
CA ALA A 82 32.54 -30.87 10.96
C ALA A 82 31.37 -31.30 10.07
N GLU A 83 30.49 -32.15 10.59
CA GLU A 83 29.31 -32.71 9.88
C GLU A 83 28.02 -31.91 10.17
N GLN A 84 27.97 -31.22 11.31
CA GLN A 84 26.82 -30.40 11.72
C GLN A 84 27.31 -29.06 12.28
N PRO A 85 27.52 -28.07 11.41
CA PRO A 85 28.13 -26.80 11.80
C PRO A 85 27.30 -25.96 12.75
N CYS A 86 25.94 -26.00 12.65
CA CYS A 86 25.03 -25.24 13.53
C CYS A 86 23.73 -26.00 13.73
N ASP A 87 23.18 -25.92 14.93
CA ASP A 87 21.85 -26.44 15.23
C ASP A 87 20.80 -25.30 15.23
N PHE A 88 20.30 -24.98 14.06
CA PHE A 88 19.31 -23.93 13.89
C PHE A 88 17.96 -24.23 14.58
N LYS A 89 17.71 -25.48 14.96
CA LYS A 89 16.46 -25.86 15.65
C LYS A 89 16.38 -25.32 17.08
N THR A 90 17.51 -24.87 17.62
CA THR A 90 17.56 -24.25 18.94
C THR A 90 17.31 -22.73 18.89
N LEU A 91 17.33 -22.15 17.72
CA LEU A 91 16.94 -20.75 17.47
C LEU A 91 15.44 -20.61 17.24
N LEU A 92 14.95 -19.40 17.23
CA LEU A 92 13.55 -19.13 16.89
C LEU A 92 13.26 -19.55 15.43
N PRO A 93 12.31 -20.44 15.20
CA PRO A 93 11.95 -20.88 13.85
C PRO A 93 11.03 -19.84 13.18
N ILE A 94 11.58 -18.67 12.84
CA ILE A 94 10.85 -17.50 12.37
C ILE A 94 10.02 -17.82 11.13
N ASP A 95 10.56 -18.62 10.21
CA ASP A 95 9.89 -19.00 8.97
C ASP A 95 8.68 -19.93 9.20
N GLU A 96 8.62 -20.60 10.34
CA GLU A 96 7.51 -21.49 10.72
C GLU A 96 6.42 -20.75 11.49
N PHE A 97 6.67 -19.51 11.89
CA PHE A 97 5.70 -18.71 12.62
C PHE A 97 4.58 -18.20 11.68
N PRO A 98 3.34 -18.14 12.16
CA PRO A 98 2.29 -17.44 11.44
C PRO A 98 2.65 -15.95 11.28
N ALA A 99 2.16 -15.31 10.22
CA ALA A 99 2.49 -13.92 9.86
C ALA A 99 2.32 -12.92 11.01
N GLN A 100 1.32 -13.14 11.87
CA GLN A 100 1.10 -12.31 13.05
C GLN A 100 2.25 -12.43 14.06
N ALA A 101 2.74 -13.63 14.32
CA ALA A 101 3.87 -13.85 15.23
C ALA A 101 5.18 -13.31 14.63
N GLN A 102 5.37 -13.47 13.33
CA GLN A 102 6.50 -12.84 12.61
C GLN A 102 6.47 -11.33 12.76
N SER A 103 5.30 -10.70 12.57
CA SER A 103 5.13 -9.25 12.75
C SER A 103 5.39 -8.80 14.18
N MET A 104 5.02 -9.60 15.18
CA MET A 104 5.30 -9.29 16.59
C MET A 104 6.79 -9.19 16.90
N LEU A 105 7.66 -9.90 16.19
CA LEU A 105 9.12 -9.74 16.34
C LEU A 105 9.56 -8.29 16.05
N CYS A 106 8.98 -7.67 15.05
CA CYS A 106 9.26 -6.28 14.69
C CYS A 106 8.58 -5.31 15.66
N LEU A 107 7.31 -5.57 15.99
CA LEU A 107 6.48 -4.69 16.82
C LEU A 107 6.93 -4.62 18.28
N ARG A 108 7.82 -5.50 18.76
CA ARG A 108 8.47 -5.37 20.06
C ARG A 108 9.24 -4.05 20.19
N CYS A 109 9.87 -3.61 19.10
CA CYS A 109 10.64 -2.37 19.06
C CYS A 109 9.91 -1.28 18.25
N HIS A 110 9.32 -1.65 17.12
CA HIS A 110 8.52 -0.78 16.26
C HIS A 110 7.09 -0.61 16.80
N SER A 111 6.97 -0.13 18.02
CA SER A 111 5.68 0.12 18.67
C SER A 111 5.01 1.39 18.13
N ALA A 112 3.72 1.56 18.40
CA ALA A 112 2.99 2.78 18.06
C ALA A 112 3.63 4.06 18.63
N ALA A 113 4.34 3.95 19.75
CA ALA A 113 5.04 5.08 20.37
C ALA A 113 6.33 5.45 19.63
N SER A 114 7.08 4.46 19.11
CA SER A 114 8.34 4.67 18.39
C SER A 114 8.13 4.86 16.87
N THR A 115 7.06 4.28 16.33
CA THR A 115 6.78 4.28 14.91
C THR A 115 5.28 4.49 14.68
N PRO A 116 4.80 5.76 14.77
CA PRO A 116 3.36 6.08 14.75
C PRO A 116 2.59 5.56 13.53
N ASN A 117 3.23 5.45 12.37
CA ASN A 117 2.61 4.93 11.15
C ASN A 117 2.30 3.42 11.21
N LEU A 118 2.80 2.69 12.20
CA LEU A 118 2.45 1.28 12.45
C LEU A 118 1.31 1.09 13.44
N HIS A 119 0.73 2.18 13.94
CA HIS A 119 -0.32 2.14 14.96
C HIS A 119 -1.48 1.19 14.60
N SER A 120 -1.88 1.20 13.35
CA SER A 120 -3.03 0.42 12.86
C SER A 120 -2.64 -0.88 12.16
N TRP A 121 -1.38 -1.30 12.21
CA TRP A 121 -0.91 -2.48 11.49
C TRP A 121 -1.76 -3.73 11.77
N ASN A 122 -2.02 -4.05 13.03
CA ASN A 122 -2.75 -5.26 13.42
C ASN A 122 -4.20 -5.31 12.90
N SER A 123 -4.76 -4.17 12.53
CA SER A 123 -6.09 -4.06 11.92
C SER A 123 -6.04 -3.83 10.41
N SER A 124 -4.84 -3.74 9.84
CA SER A 124 -4.68 -3.55 8.40
C SER A 124 -5.14 -4.76 7.61
N MET A 125 -5.60 -4.54 6.38
CA MET A 125 -6.00 -5.62 5.50
C MET A 125 -4.83 -6.58 5.19
N HIS A 126 -3.60 -6.08 5.16
CA HIS A 126 -2.41 -6.92 5.01
C HIS A 126 -2.26 -7.87 6.20
N ALA A 127 -2.25 -7.36 7.43
CA ALA A 127 -2.13 -8.20 8.62
C ALA A 127 -3.30 -9.19 8.78
N LEU A 128 -4.52 -8.77 8.42
CA LEU A 128 -5.71 -9.63 8.48
C LEU A 128 -5.75 -10.72 7.39
N ASN A 129 -4.93 -10.57 6.35
CA ASN A 129 -4.76 -11.56 5.27
C ASN A 129 -3.40 -12.27 5.33
N ASP A 130 -2.86 -12.45 6.53
CA ASP A 130 -1.64 -13.21 6.80
C ASP A 130 -0.39 -12.69 6.08
N VAL A 131 -0.31 -11.38 5.85
CA VAL A 131 0.92 -10.70 5.39
C VAL A 131 1.73 -10.25 6.60
N SER A 132 3.00 -10.59 6.60
CA SER A 132 3.97 -10.21 7.64
C SER A 132 4.88 -9.06 7.19
N CYS A 133 5.62 -8.50 8.14
CA CYS A 133 6.64 -7.49 7.82
C CYS A 133 7.71 -8.03 6.86
N PHE A 134 8.03 -9.33 6.97
CA PHE A 134 9.06 -9.99 6.14
C PHE A 134 8.66 -10.19 4.68
N ASP A 135 7.36 -10.15 4.36
CA ASP A 135 6.90 -10.26 2.97
C ASP A 135 7.34 -9.03 2.15
N CYS A 136 7.46 -7.88 2.81
CA CYS A 136 7.87 -6.63 2.18
C CYS A 136 9.30 -6.20 2.55
N HIS A 137 9.73 -6.40 3.80
CA HIS A 137 11.01 -5.94 4.30
C HIS A 137 12.05 -7.06 4.36
N LYS A 138 13.20 -6.87 3.74
CA LYS A 138 14.31 -7.86 3.67
C LYS A 138 15.47 -7.41 4.56
N LEU A 139 15.51 -7.90 5.79
CA LEU A 139 16.40 -7.41 6.85
C LEU A 139 17.89 -7.73 6.63
N HIS A 140 18.21 -8.81 5.92
CA HIS A 140 19.57 -9.24 5.65
C HIS A 140 20.12 -8.72 4.31
N LYS A 141 19.40 -7.84 3.63
CA LYS A 141 19.88 -7.21 2.40
C LYS A 141 20.30 -5.79 2.70
N GLY A 142 21.56 -5.45 2.47
CA GLY A 142 22.23 -4.14 2.55
C GLY A 142 21.36 -2.89 2.74
N PRO A 143 21.78 -1.68 2.45
CA PRO A 143 21.11 -0.47 2.98
C PRO A 143 19.63 -0.31 2.60
N GLU A 144 19.17 -1.01 1.59
CA GLU A 144 17.79 -0.98 1.10
C GLU A 144 16.93 -2.04 1.80
N GLN A 145 16.48 -1.72 3.01
CA GLN A 145 15.60 -2.62 3.79
C GLN A 145 14.11 -2.35 3.59
N LYS A 146 13.77 -1.27 2.95
CA LYS A 146 12.43 -0.93 2.49
C LYS A 146 12.36 -1.08 0.98
N VAL A 147 11.17 -1.36 0.48
CA VAL A 147 10.90 -1.33 -0.95
C VAL A 147 11.13 0.10 -1.45
N GLY A 148 12.07 0.28 -2.33
CA GLY A 148 12.38 1.57 -2.94
C GLY A 148 11.27 2.01 -3.90
N ARG A 149 11.13 3.32 -4.12
CA ARG A 149 10.11 3.88 -5.03
C ARG A 149 10.12 3.26 -6.43
N GLN A 150 11.30 2.92 -6.93
CA GLN A 150 11.45 2.30 -8.24
C GLN A 150 11.06 0.81 -8.28
N GLU A 151 11.12 0.13 -7.15
CA GLU A 151 10.81 -1.30 -7.04
C GLU A 151 9.37 -1.53 -6.58
N GLU A 152 8.72 -0.49 -6.09
CA GLU A 152 7.42 -0.56 -5.42
C GLU A 152 6.32 -1.11 -6.35
N TYR A 153 6.30 -0.68 -7.61
CA TYR A 153 5.35 -1.17 -8.59
C TYR A 153 5.43 -2.68 -8.75
N GLU A 154 6.62 -3.21 -9.02
CA GLU A 154 6.81 -4.65 -9.21
C GLU A 154 6.54 -5.43 -7.93
N HIS A 155 6.95 -4.88 -6.79
CA HIS A 155 6.75 -5.51 -5.50
C HIS A 155 5.24 -5.64 -5.16
N CYS A 156 4.50 -4.56 -5.21
CA CYS A 156 3.07 -4.57 -4.88
C CYS A 156 2.25 -5.40 -5.88
N THR A 157 2.52 -5.23 -7.18
CA THR A 157 1.79 -5.93 -8.24
C THR A 157 2.14 -7.42 -8.36
N GLY A 158 3.14 -7.89 -7.62
CA GLY A 158 3.40 -9.32 -7.44
C GLY A 158 2.21 -10.06 -6.82
N CYS A 159 1.48 -9.41 -5.92
CA CYS A 159 0.24 -9.92 -5.31
C CYS A 159 -1.01 -9.22 -5.88
N HIS A 160 -0.97 -7.92 -6.10
CA HIS A 160 -2.09 -7.12 -6.64
C HIS A 160 -2.16 -7.19 -8.17
N THR A 161 -2.39 -8.41 -8.70
CA THR A 161 -2.36 -8.69 -10.15
C THR A 161 -3.47 -7.98 -10.93
N GLN A 162 -4.65 -7.77 -10.32
CA GLN A 162 -5.72 -7.00 -10.95
C GLN A 162 -5.30 -5.55 -11.17
N VAL A 163 -4.71 -4.93 -10.17
CA VAL A 163 -4.20 -3.55 -10.26
C VAL A 163 -3.10 -3.44 -11.32
N LYS A 164 -2.26 -4.49 -11.45
CA LYS A 164 -1.27 -4.56 -12.54
C LYS A 164 -1.93 -4.52 -13.92
N MET A 165 -3.05 -5.22 -14.09
CA MET A 165 -3.80 -5.20 -15.35
C MET A 165 -4.48 -3.85 -15.60
N GLU A 166 -4.94 -3.18 -14.56
CA GLU A 166 -5.51 -1.83 -14.67
C GLU A 166 -4.44 -0.83 -15.13
N PHE A 167 -3.25 -0.84 -14.55
CA PHE A 167 -2.12 0.00 -14.98
C PHE A 167 -1.62 -0.31 -16.40
N ALA A 168 -1.93 -1.46 -16.95
CA ALA A 168 -1.62 -1.78 -18.35
C ALA A 168 -2.61 -1.16 -19.35
N GLN A 169 -3.66 -0.49 -18.88
CA GLN A 169 -4.62 0.21 -19.74
C GLN A 169 -4.00 1.47 -20.36
N PHE A 170 -4.64 1.95 -21.43
CA PHE A 170 -4.14 3.07 -22.22
C PHE A 170 -4.00 4.37 -21.39
N SER A 171 -4.98 4.70 -20.59
CA SER A 171 -4.96 5.84 -19.68
C SER A 171 -4.68 5.36 -18.27
N HIS A 172 -3.59 5.78 -17.65
CA HIS A 172 -3.21 5.40 -16.28
C HIS A 172 -2.33 6.48 -15.62
N HIS A 173 -2.29 6.49 -14.30
CA HIS A 173 -1.27 7.25 -13.61
C HIS A 173 0.12 6.65 -13.83
N PRO A 174 1.19 7.46 -13.93
CA PRO A 174 2.51 7.00 -14.36
C PRO A 174 3.27 6.29 -13.23
N VAL A 175 2.62 5.27 -12.63
CA VAL A 175 3.22 4.40 -11.60
C VAL A 175 4.16 3.36 -12.25
N PRO A 176 3.79 2.69 -13.36
CA PRO A 176 4.71 1.81 -14.06
C PRO A 176 5.98 2.52 -14.58
N GLU A 177 5.89 3.81 -14.87
CA GLU A 177 7.01 4.64 -15.29
C GLU A 177 7.82 5.22 -14.12
N HIS A 178 7.54 4.78 -12.90
CA HIS A 178 8.21 5.19 -11.65
C HIS A 178 8.17 6.70 -11.35
N LYS A 179 7.26 7.45 -11.99
CA LYS A 179 7.02 8.87 -11.71
C LYS A 179 6.11 9.06 -10.50
N MET A 180 5.26 8.07 -10.24
CA MET A 180 4.44 7.95 -9.05
C MET A 180 4.70 6.59 -8.40
N ALA A 181 4.32 6.46 -7.14
CA ALA A 181 4.41 5.23 -6.37
C ALA A 181 3.04 4.87 -5.78
N CYS A 182 2.80 3.60 -5.52
CA CYS A 182 1.57 3.14 -4.85
C CYS A 182 1.39 3.87 -3.52
N THR A 183 2.48 4.08 -2.80
CA THR A 183 2.49 4.79 -1.51
C THR A 183 2.29 6.30 -1.63
N ASP A 184 2.21 6.90 -2.78
CA ASP A 184 1.76 8.28 -2.90
C ASP A 184 0.27 8.42 -2.52
N CYS A 185 -0.52 7.36 -2.76
CA CYS A 185 -1.95 7.30 -2.47
C CYS A 185 -2.29 6.37 -1.31
N HIS A 186 -1.61 5.23 -1.18
CA HIS A 186 -1.89 4.20 -0.18
C HIS A 186 -0.86 4.21 0.95
N ASP A 187 -1.31 3.83 2.16
CA ASP A 187 -0.43 3.51 3.27
C ASP A 187 -0.56 2.01 3.60
N PRO A 188 0.42 1.18 3.21
CA PRO A 188 0.34 -0.28 3.40
C PRO A 188 0.33 -0.70 4.87
N HIS A 189 0.71 0.18 5.78
CA HIS A 189 0.75 -0.09 7.22
C HIS A 189 -0.55 0.31 7.94
N ASN A 190 -1.43 1.05 7.28
CA ASN A 190 -2.58 1.68 7.91
C ASN A 190 -3.90 1.10 7.39
N SER A 191 -4.93 1.10 8.23
CA SER A 191 -6.27 0.63 7.91
C SER A 191 -7.38 1.60 8.33
N THR A 192 -7.04 2.84 8.65
CA THR A 192 -8.03 3.82 9.15
C THR A 192 -8.99 4.29 8.05
N ASN A 193 -8.58 4.17 6.79
CA ASN A 193 -9.40 4.54 5.64
C ASN A 193 -9.59 3.34 4.70
N ASP A 194 -10.68 3.33 3.96
CA ASP A 194 -10.94 2.31 2.96
C ASP A 194 -9.79 2.19 1.97
N ASN A 195 -9.48 0.96 1.57
CA ASN A 195 -8.37 0.65 0.67
C ASN A 195 -7.00 1.21 1.14
N SER A 196 -6.82 1.44 2.43
CA SER A 196 -5.60 2.02 3.01
C SER A 196 -5.20 3.36 2.38
N LEU A 197 -6.16 4.18 1.99
CA LEU A 197 -5.89 5.49 1.38
C LEU A 197 -5.34 6.48 2.41
N LYS A 198 -4.40 7.32 1.98
CA LYS A 198 -3.81 8.39 2.80
C LYS A 198 -4.72 9.61 2.99
N GLY A 199 -5.82 9.69 2.25
CA GLY A 199 -6.86 10.71 2.39
C GLY A 199 -8.12 10.15 3.01
N MET A 200 -8.82 10.96 3.80
CA MET A 200 -10.12 10.57 4.37
C MET A 200 -11.23 10.48 3.31
N THR A 201 -11.09 11.23 2.22
CA THR A 201 -11.97 11.21 1.05
C THR A 201 -11.13 11.15 -0.21
N SER A 202 -11.70 10.69 -1.32
CA SER A 202 -11.01 10.67 -2.61
C SER A 202 -10.65 12.10 -3.04
N LYS A 203 -11.52 13.08 -2.81
CA LYS A 203 -11.23 14.50 -3.06
C LYS A 203 -9.99 14.98 -2.30
N ALA A 204 -9.94 14.76 -0.99
CA ALA A 204 -8.81 15.18 -0.17
C ALA A 204 -7.49 14.53 -0.59
N LEU A 205 -7.55 13.31 -1.11
CA LEU A 205 -6.39 12.62 -1.65
C LEU A 205 -5.97 13.17 -3.02
N CYS A 206 -6.89 13.20 -3.96
CA CYS A 206 -6.61 13.56 -5.36
C CYS A 206 -6.16 15.02 -5.49
N THR A 207 -6.80 15.95 -4.75
CA THR A 207 -6.48 17.39 -4.82
C THR A 207 -5.15 17.76 -4.15
N ARG A 208 -4.43 16.82 -3.57
CA ARG A 208 -3.02 17.04 -3.17
C ARG A 208 -2.11 17.34 -4.38
N CYS A 209 -2.48 16.79 -5.53
CA CYS A 209 -1.78 17.00 -6.81
C CYS A 209 -2.65 17.78 -7.81
N HIS A 210 -3.96 17.50 -7.85
CA HIS A 210 -4.95 18.13 -8.72
C HIS A 210 -5.65 19.29 -8.02
N MET A 211 -4.86 20.27 -7.59
CA MET A 211 -5.33 21.42 -6.79
C MET A 211 -6.38 22.27 -7.52
N GLU A 212 -6.37 22.27 -8.84
CA GLU A 212 -7.33 22.99 -9.69
C GLU A 212 -8.77 22.52 -9.51
N TYR A 213 -8.97 21.31 -8.96
CA TYR A 213 -10.31 20.74 -8.72
C TYR A 213 -10.70 20.76 -7.24
N GLN A 214 -9.91 21.43 -6.39
CA GLN A 214 -10.16 21.44 -4.94
C GLN A 214 -11.45 22.18 -4.57
N GLY A 215 -11.76 23.27 -5.26
CA GLY A 215 -12.88 24.16 -4.90
C GLY A 215 -12.63 24.91 -3.56
N PRO A 216 -13.68 25.36 -2.84
CA PRO A 216 -15.08 25.31 -3.28
C PRO A 216 -15.36 26.17 -4.51
N PHE A 217 -16.29 25.75 -5.36
CA PHE A 217 -16.71 26.54 -6.53
C PHE A 217 -18.12 27.10 -6.28
N VAL A 218 -18.40 28.23 -6.89
CA VAL A 218 -19.77 28.82 -6.83
C VAL A 218 -20.79 27.92 -7.50
N TYR A 219 -20.40 27.26 -8.56
CA TYR A 219 -21.22 26.29 -9.30
C TYR A 219 -20.54 24.93 -9.22
N GLU A 220 -20.98 24.08 -8.31
CA GLU A 220 -20.43 22.74 -8.10
C GLU A 220 -21.27 21.67 -8.80
N HIS A 221 -20.62 20.58 -9.16
CA HIS A 221 -21.29 19.35 -9.57
C HIS A 221 -21.51 18.48 -8.31
N ALA A 222 -22.58 18.77 -7.57
CA ALA A 222 -22.76 18.44 -6.17
C ALA A 222 -22.43 16.98 -5.80
N ASP A 223 -23.01 15.99 -6.48
CA ASP A 223 -22.90 14.58 -6.07
C ASP A 223 -21.58 13.92 -6.49
N VAL A 224 -20.74 14.58 -7.27
CA VAL A 224 -19.46 14.03 -7.79
C VAL A 224 -18.23 14.81 -7.38
N THR A 225 -18.38 16.00 -6.83
CA THR A 225 -17.24 16.83 -6.41
C THR A 225 -16.47 16.23 -5.24
N GLU A 226 -17.09 15.43 -4.38
CA GLU A 226 -16.45 14.82 -3.22
C GLU A 226 -15.85 13.44 -3.54
N GLU A 227 -16.37 12.74 -4.55
CA GLU A 227 -15.97 11.38 -4.89
C GLU A 227 -15.52 11.26 -6.35
N CYS A 228 -14.21 11.45 -6.56
CA CYS A 228 -13.60 11.44 -7.89
C CYS A 228 -13.77 10.10 -8.61
N THR A 229 -13.82 9.02 -7.83
CA THR A 229 -13.91 7.64 -8.36
C THR A 229 -15.31 7.27 -8.86
N ASN A 230 -16.29 8.14 -8.71
CA ASN A 230 -17.57 8.00 -9.41
C ASN A 230 -17.43 8.12 -10.94
N CYS A 231 -16.36 8.75 -11.40
CA CYS A 231 -16.11 8.97 -12.82
C CYS A 231 -14.75 8.43 -13.28
N HIS A 232 -13.76 8.39 -12.37
CA HIS A 232 -12.38 8.07 -12.72
C HIS A 232 -11.91 6.76 -12.08
N SER A 233 -11.24 5.92 -12.88
CA SER A 233 -10.52 4.73 -12.44
C SER A 233 -9.03 5.06 -12.25
N PRO A 234 -8.56 5.33 -11.03
CA PRO A 234 -7.25 5.94 -10.81
C PRO A 234 -6.05 5.06 -11.18
N HIS A 235 -6.20 3.74 -11.19
CA HIS A 235 -5.13 2.85 -11.61
C HIS A 235 -5.01 2.78 -13.13
N GLY A 236 -6.14 2.75 -13.84
CA GLY A 236 -6.12 2.74 -15.28
C GLY A 236 -7.49 2.50 -15.89
N SER A 237 -7.65 2.96 -17.14
CA SER A 237 -8.87 2.86 -17.92
C SER A 237 -8.54 2.81 -19.41
N PRO A 238 -9.37 2.17 -20.24
CA PRO A 238 -9.27 2.30 -21.69
C PRO A 238 -9.69 3.68 -22.21
N ASN A 239 -10.33 4.50 -21.36
CA ASN A 239 -10.90 5.80 -21.72
C ASN A 239 -10.08 6.97 -21.13
N GLU A 240 -9.74 7.96 -21.93
CA GLU A 240 -9.13 9.20 -21.44
C GLU A 240 -10.17 10.21 -20.92
N PRO A 241 -9.82 10.99 -19.90
CA PRO A 241 -8.71 10.87 -18.93
C PRO A 241 -9.12 9.98 -17.74
N LEU A 242 -8.72 8.74 -17.73
CA LEU A 242 -9.02 7.77 -16.66
C LEU A 242 -10.52 7.55 -16.42
N LEU A 243 -11.37 7.79 -17.41
CA LEU A 243 -12.81 7.63 -17.24
C LEU A 243 -13.20 6.14 -17.16
N ASP A 244 -13.97 5.79 -16.14
CA ASP A 244 -14.47 4.43 -15.95
C ASP A 244 -15.28 3.95 -17.17
N VAL A 245 -16.13 4.82 -17.67
CA VAL A 245 -16.95 4.59 -18.85
C VAL A 245 -16.78 5.73 -19.84
N SER A 246 -16.79 5.42 -21.15
CA SER A 246 -16.70 6.44 -22.19
C SER A 246 -17.91 7.37 -22.20
N GLN A 247 -17.67 8.65 -22.58
CA GLN A 247 -18.77 9.59 -22.83
C GLN A 247 -19.50 9.23 -24.15
N PRO A 248 -20.81 9.45 -24.22
CA PRO A 248 -21.69 10.10 -23.26
C PRO A 248 -22.23 9.16 -22.17
N PHE A 249 -21.95 7.85 -22.24
CA PHE A 249 -22.56 6.82 -21.39
C PHE A 249 -22.25 7.02 -19.91
N LEU A 250 -21.08 7.51 -19.55
CA LEU A 250 -20.72 7.86 -18.17
C LEU A 250 -21.73 8.88 -17.59
N CYS A 251 -21.96 9.96 -18.31
CA CYS A 251 -22.86 11.01 -17.86
C CYS A 251 -24.32 10.54 -17.78
N MET A 252 -24.70 9.67 -18.69
CA MET A 252 -26.06 9.11 -18.79
C MET A 252 -26.41 8.13 -17.69
N GLN A 253 -25.44 7.67 -16.89
CA GLN A 253 -25.73 6.85 -15.70
C GLN A 253 -26.57 7.62 -14.67
N CYS A 254 -26.41 8.94 -14.60
CA CYS A 254 -27.12 9.81 -13.66
C CYS A 254 -28.03 10.82 -14.38
N HIS A 255 -27.62 11.31 -15.55
CA HIS A 255 -28.37 12.28 -16.33
C HIS A 255 -29.25 11.58 -17.36
N ALA A 256 -30.55 11.57 -17.14
CA ALA A 256 -31.49 11.27 -18.22
C ALA A 256 -31.24 12.29 -19.35
N ALA A 257 -31.28 11.84 -20.60
CA ALA A 257 -31.01 12.67 -21.78
C ALA A 257 -31.95 13.88 -21.87
N SER A 258 -31.73 14.87 -21.03
CA SER A 258 -32.54 16.09 -20.85
C SER A 258 -32.50 17.05 -22.03
N HIS A 259 -31.75 16.72 -23.07
CA HIS A 259 -31.76 17.41 -24.35
C HIS A 259 -33.03 17.13 -25.16
N TYR A 260 -33.95 16.29 -24.64
CA TYR A 260 -35.22 15.99 -25.22
C TYR A 260 -36.34 16.73 -24.49
N SER A 261 -36.78 17.83 -24.99
CA SER A 261 -38.02 18.44 -24.58
C SER A 261 -39.15 18.08 -25.58
N GLY A 262 -39.98 17.09 -25.20
CA GLY A 262 -41.15 16.73 -26.00
C GLY A 262 -41.10 15.35 -26.67
N ASN A 263 -42.20 14.84 -27.11
CA ASN A 263 -42.41 13.54 -27.75
C ASN A 263 -41.28 13.13 -28.66
N TYR A 264 -40.64 12.00 -28.34
CA TYR A 264 -39.44 11.47 -28.96
C TYR A 264 -39.46 11.56 -30.49
N PRO A 265 -38.69 12.46 -31.09
CA PRO A 265 -38.41 12.37 -32.51
C PRO A 265 -37.48 11.21 -32.75
N SER A 266 -37.50 10.69 -33.95
CA SER A 266 -36.59 9.62 -34.37
C SER A 266 -35.16 9.91 -34.01
N LEU A 267 -34.32 8.87 -33.83
CA LEU A 267 -32.85 8.97 -33.60
C LEU A 267 -32.10 9.81 -34.67
N ASP A 268 -32.80 10.23 -35.69
CA ASP A 268 -32.33 11.07 -36.81
C ASP A 268 -32.30 12.57 -36.51
N THR A 269 -32.83 13.04 -35.39
CA THR A 269 -32.77 14.45 -35.05
C THR A 269 -31.35 14.89 -34.67
N MET A 270 -30.98 16.12 -34.96
CA MET A 270 -29.72 16.72 -34.59
C MET A 270 -29.47 16.62 -33.07
N GLN A 271 -30.53 16.79 -32.27
CA GLN A 271 -30.44 16.72 -30.82
C GLN A 271 -30.14 15.27 -30.32
N ALA A 272 -30.75 14.25 -30.95
CA ALA A 272 -30.44 12.87 -30.65
C ALA A 272 -28.98 12.54 -31.00
N LYS A 273 -28.52 13.00 -32.17
CA LYS A 273 -27.13 12.82 -32.59
C LYS A 273 -26.15 13.51 -31.64
N GLN A 274 -26.46 14.73 -31.20
CA GLN A 274 -25.65 15.43 -30.22
C GLN A 274 -25.57 14.70 -28.87
N ALA A 275 -26.69 14.16 -28.37
CA ALA A 275 -26.70 13.48 -27.08
C ALA A 275 -25.95 12.13 -27.09
N TYR A 276 -25.99 11.38 -28.20
CA TYR A 276 -25.46 10.01 -28.26
C TYR A 276 -24.14 9.87 -29.00
N PHE A 277 -23.77 10.83 -29.83
CA PHE A 277 -22.59 10.72 -30.71
C PHE A 277 -21.52 11.80 -30.45
N THR A 278 -21.69 12.63 -29.42
CA THR A 278 -20.70 13.62 -29.01
C THR A 278 -20.37 13.45 -27.52
N ARG A 279 -19.24 13.99 -27.10
CA ARG A 279 -18.91 14.03 -25.67
C ARG A 279 -19.68 15.17 -25.00
N CYS A 280 -20.26 14.91 -23.85
CA CYS A 280 -20.98 15.92 -23.07
C CYS A 280 -20.06 17.11 -22.72
N THR A 281 -18.79 16.82 -22.48
CA THR A 281 -17.77 17.83 -22.16
C THR A 281 -17.39 18.76 -23.31
N ASP A 282 -17.79 18.49 -24.53
CA ASP A 282 -17.59 19.42 -25.65
C ASP A 282 -18.44 20.68 -25.47
N CYS A 283 -19.56 20.58 -24.73
CA CYS A 283 -20.43 21.71 -24.38
C CYS A 283 -20.42 22.01 -22.87
N HIS A 284 -20.32 20.98 -22.03
CA HIS A 284 -20.30 21.08 -20.56
C HIS A 284 -18.87 20.94 -20.03
N SER A 285 -18.01 21.90 -20.33
CA SER A 285 -16.57 21.80 -20.06
C SER A 285 -16.17 21.96 -18.59
N ALA A 286 -17.05 22.52 -17.76
CA ALA A 286 -16.76 22.85 -16.37
C ALA A 286 -17.39 21.85 -15.37
N ILE A 287 -17.34 20.56 -15.70
CA ILE A 287 -18.00 19.48 -14.91
C ILE A 287 -17.46 19.33 -13.49
N HIS A 288 -16.21 19.74 -13.21
CA HIS A 288 -15.64 19.71 -11.87
C HIS A 288 -16.01 20.91 -11.00
N GLY A 289 -16.78 21.86 -11.56
CA GLY A 289 -17.14 23.12 -10.91
C GLY A 289 -16.51 24.35 -11.57
N THR A 290 -17.09 25.50 -11.30
CA THR A 290 -16.62 26.80 -11.82
C THR A 290 -17.15 27.96 -10.98
N ASP A 291 -16.39 29.04 -10.93
CA ASP A 291 -16.81 30.32 -10.35
C ASP A 291 -17.42 31.26 -11.41
N VAL A 292 -17.35 30.87 -12.66
CA VAL A 292 -17.84 31.68 -13.77
C VAL A 292 -19.24 31.24 -14.19
N PRO A 293 -20.23 32.13 -14.20
CA PRO A 293 -21.56 31.78 -14.66
C PRO A 293 -21.54 31.41 -16.16
N SER A 294 -22.40 30.48 -16.54
CA SER A 294 -22.57 30.09 -17.94
C SER A 294 -22.95 31.29 -18.81
N THR A 295 -22.30 31.42 -19.97
CA THR A 295 -22.61 32.47 -20.97
C THR A 295 -24.03 32.39 -21.52
N HIS A 296 -24.76 31.30 -21.31
CA HIS A 296 -26.12 31.09 -21.77
C HIS A 296 -27.17 31.51 -20.73
N GLY A 297 -26.78 32.25 -19.67
CA GLY A 297 -27.70 32.87 -18.71
C GLY A 297 -28.45 31.94 -17.77
N ARG A 298 -28.12 30.66 -17.78
CA ARG A 298 -28.67 29.65 -16.86
C ARG A 298 -27.51 29.13 -16.00
N GLY A 299 -27.15 29.85 -14.94
CA GLY A 299 -26.05 29.56 -14.05
C GLY A 299 -26.01 28.18 -13.36
N THR A 300 -26.94 27.31 -13.74
CA THR A 300 -27.01 25.93 -13.26
C THR A 300 -26.30 24.92 -14.14
N PHE A 301 -25.74 25.34 -15.25
CA PHE A 301 -25.06 24.43 -16.17
C PHE A 301 -23.56 24.71 -16.17
N LEU A 302 -22.79 23.68 -15.83
CA LEU A 302 -21.33 23.66 -15.87
C LEU A 302 -20.81 23.75 -17.31
N ALA A 303 -21.37 24.68 -18.07
CA ALA A 303 -21.02 24.96 -19.46
C ALA A 303 -20.29 26.31 -19.56
N ARG A 304 -19.21 26.32 -20.28
CA ARG A 304 -18.55 27.56 -20.71
C ARG A 304 -19.01 27.97 -22.08
#